data_5e9c7667286931816ac38525219facf3
#
_entry.id   5e9c7667286931816ac38525219facf3
#
_cell.length_a   1.000
_cell.length_b   1.000
_cell.length_c   1.000
_cell.angle_alpha   90.00
_cell.angle_beta   90.00
_cell.angle_gamma   90.00
#
_symmetry.space_group_name_H-M   'P 1'
#
loop_
_entity.id
_entity.type
_entity.pdbx_description
1 polymer ?
#
loop_
_entity_poly.entity_id
_entity_poly.type
_entity_poly.pdbx_seq_one_letter_code
_entity_poly.pdbx_strand_id
1 'polypeptide(L)'
;MKYRSRTDIIAMILESANKDGGSTKTKIMYKAFLSFAQLKEYLLILSQNDLLQYEEINQVYKTTSKGMQYLDLYNNIDELSSTTTK
;
A
#
# COMPACT_ATOMS: atom_id res chain seq x y z
N MET A 1 -7.78 3.94 20.56
CA MET A 1 -7.77 3.18 19.30
C MET A 1 -8.08 4.07 18.11
N LYS A 2 -7.30 3.99 17.11
CA LYS A 2 -7.50 4.85 15.95
C LYS A 2 -7.99 4.05 14.76
N TYR A 3 -8.90 4.63 14.03
CA TYR A 3 -9.35 4.03 12.79
C TYR A 3 -8.36 4.35 11.69
N ARG A 4 -8.13 3.36 10.85
CA ARG A 4 -7.30 3.57 9.68
C ARG A 4 -8.18 4.15 8.57
N SER A 5 -7.70 5.20 7.94
CA SER A 5 -8.38 5.73 6.77
C SER A 5 -8.03 4.86 5.56
N ARG A 6 -8.74 5.09 4.46
CA ARG A 6 -8.41 4.38 3.23
C ARG A 6 -7.00 4.70 2.76
N THR A 7 -6.58 5.96 2.94
CA THR A 7 -5.23 6.35 2.57
C THR A 7 -4.20 5.63 3.42
N ASP A 8 -4.48 5.44 4.71
CA ASP A 8 -3.58 4.68 5.57
C ASP A 8 -3.42 3.25 5.07
N ILE A 9 -4.53 2.62 4.74
CA ILE A 9 -4.52 1.24 4.28
C ILE A 9 -3.76 1.12 2.96
N ILE A 10 -4.03 2.04 2.04
CA ILE A 10 -3.33 2.05 0.76
C ILE A 10 -1.83 2.19 0.97
N ALA A 11 -1.42 3.09 1.86
CA ALA A 11 0.00 3.27 2.15
C ALA A 11 0.62 2.00 2.70
N MET A 12 -0.09 1.31 3.59
CA MET A 12 0.42 0.06 4.15
C MET A 12 0.60 -1.01 3.08
N ILE A 13 -0.34 -1.08 2.14
CA ILE A 13 -0.24 -2.04 1.04
C ILE A 13 0.95 -1.70 0.16
N LEU A 14 1.10 -0.44 -0.20
CA LEU A 14 2.18 -0.01 -1.08
C LEU A 14 3.54 -0.22 -0.42
N GLU A 15 3.63 0.05 0.87
CA GLU A 15 4.88 -0.20 1.59
C GLU A 15 5.22 -1.68 1.62
N SER A 16 4.21 -2.50 1.83
CA SER A 16 4.42 -3.95 1.85
C SER A 16 4.92 -4.46 0.50
N ALA A 17 4.39 -3.91 -0.58
CA ALA A 17 4.76 -4.34 -1.93
C ALA A 17 6.03 -3.67 -2.42
N ASN A 18 6.52 -2.65 -1.73
CA ASN A 18 7.73 -1.93 -2.13
C ASN A 18 8.96 -2.54 -1.48
N LYS A 19 9.16 -3.82 -1.74
CA LYS A 19 10.31 -4.55 -1.25
C LYS A 19 10.98 -5.24 -2.42
N ASP A 20 12.24 -5.58 -2.24
CA ASP A 20 12.96 -6.32 -3.26
C ASP A 20 12.18 -7.58 -3.59
N GLY A 21 11.83 -7.72 -4.87
CA GLY A 21 11.08 -8.88 -5.30
C GLY A 21 9.58 -8.80 -5.10
N GLY A 22 9.08 -7.72 -4.47
CA GLY A 22 7.64 -7.56 -4.26
C GLY A 22 7.10 -8.37 -3.08
N SER A 23 5.78 -8.45 -2.98
CA SER A 23 5.13 -9.19 -1.90
C SER A 23 3.97 -10.01 -2.44
N THR A 24 3.76 -11.16 -1.84
CA THR A 24 2.62 -12.00 -2.19
C THR A 24 1.34 -11.41 -1.60
N LYS A 25 0.20 -11.87 -2.15
CA LYS A 25 -1.10 -11.47 -1.63
C LYS A 25 -1.22 -11.72 -0.14
N THR A 26 -0.77 -12.89 0.28
CA THR A 26 -0.88 -13.28 1.69
C THR A 26 -0.05 -12.35 2.59
N LYS A 27 1.14 -12.02 2.17
CA LYS A 27 1.98 -11.12 2.95
C LYS A 27 1.36 -9.73 3.05
N ILE A 28 0.82 -9.23 1.94
CA ILE A 28 0.16 -7.93 1.95
C ILE A 28 -1.02 -7.95 2.90
N MET A 29 -1.80 -9.01 2.85
CA MET A 29 -2.97 -9.15 3.70
C MET A 29 -2.60 -9.05 5.18
N TYR A 30 -1.57 -9.78 5.57
CA TYR A 30 -1.13 -9.77 6.97
C TYR A 30 -0.53 -8.42 7.36
N LYS A 31 0.28 -7.85 6.50
CA LYS A 31 0.93 -6.58 6.80
C LYS A 31 -0.06 -5.44 6.93
N ALA A 32 -1.09 -5.44 6.11
CA ALA A 32 -2.10 -4.38 6.12
C ALA A 32 -3.29 -4.72 7.00
N PHE A 33 -3.29 -5.87 7.66
CA PHE A 33 -4.36 -6.28 8.56
C PHE A 33 -5.72 -6.25 7.89
N LEU A 34 -5.81 -6.90 6.72
CA LEU A 34 -7.03 -6.90 5.93
C LEU A 34 -7.65 -8.28 5.88
N SER A 35 -8.96 -8.31 5.72
CA SER A 35 -9.63 -9.56 5.37
C SER A 35 -9.37 -9.85 3.90
N PHE A 36 -9.63 -11.09 3.48
CA PHE A 36 -9.42 -11.46 2.10
C PHE A 36 -10.29 -10.62 1.15
N ALA A 37 -11.53 -10.38 1.55
CA ALA A 37 -12.45 -9.59 0.72
C ALA A 37 -11.95 -8.16 0.55
N GLN A 38 -11.48 -7.55 1.65
CA GLN A 38 -10.94 -6.20 1.59
C GLN A 38 -9.69 -6.15 0.72
N LEU A 39 -8.82 -7.14 0.88
CA LEU A 39 -7.59 -7.20 0.10
C LEU A 39 -7.90 -7.22 -1.39
N LYS A 40 -8.85 -8.07 -1.80
CA LYS A 40 -9.21 -8.17 -3.22
C LYS A 40 -9.66 -6.82 -3.78
N GLU A 41 -10.48 -6.12 -3.01
CA GLU A 41 -10.96 -4.80 -3.44
C GLU A 41 -9.81 -3.82 -3.62
N TYR A 42 -8.94 -3.74 -2.63
CA TYR A 42 -7.83 -2.80 -2.69
C TYR A 42 -6.85 -3.15 -3.80
N LEU A 43 -6.55 -4.43 -3.97
CA LEU A 43 -5.64 -4.83 -5.03
C LEU A 43 -6.18 -4.45 -6.40
N LEU A 44 -7.48 -4.62 -6.61
CA LEU A 44 -8.10 -4.24 -7.86
C LEU A 44 -8.01 -2.74 -8.10
N ILE A 45 -8.38 -1.96 -7.10
CA ILE A 45 -8.36 -0.50 -7.20
C ILE A 45 -6.95 0.00 -7.47
N LEU A 46 -5.99 -0.51 -6.72
CA LEU A 46 -4.61 -0.04 -6.85
C LEU A 46 -4.01 -0.43 -8.19
N SER A 47 -4.34 -1.61 -8.68
CA SER A 47 -3.87 -2.05 -10.00
C SER A 47 -4.49 -1.22 -11.11
N GLN A 48 -5.78 -0.90 -11.00
CA GLN A 48 -6.47 -0.09 -11.98
C GLN A 48 -5.92 1.34 -12.04
N ASN A 49 -5.39 1.81 -10.94
CA ASN A 49 -4.82 3.17 -10.86
C ASN A 49 -3.31 3.17 -11.06
N ASP A 50 -2.75 2.05 -11.48
CA ASP A 50 -1.32 1.92 -11.76
C ASP A 50 -0.42 2.18 -10.56
N LEU A 51 -0.94 1.94 -9.36
CA LEU A 51 -0.14 2.07 -8.14
C LEU A 51 0.55 0.77 -7.78
N LEU A 52 -0.04 -0.35 -8.20
CA LEU A 52 0.52 -1.68 -8.02
C LEU A 52 0.62 -2.39 -9.36
N GLN A 53 1.59 -3.27 -9.47
CA GLN A 53 1.79 -4.10 -10.64
C GLN A 53 1.95 -5.54 -10.20
N TYR A 54 1.22 -6.43 -10.86
CA TYR A 54 1.31 -7.85 -10.55
C TYR A 54 2.32 -8.52 -11.46
N GLU A 55 3.21 -9.30 -10.86
CA GLU A 55 4.20 -10.06 -11.61
C GLU A 55 3.81 -11.53 -11.58
N GLU A 56 3.47 -12.07 -12.74
CA GLU A 56 2.96 -13.42 -12.84
C GLU A 56 3.99 -14.50 -12.51
N ILE A 57 5.24 -14.27 -12.90
CA ILE A 57 6.26 -15.30 -12.75
C ILE A 57 6.44 -15.68 -11.29
N ASN A 58 6.58 -14.69 -10.43
CA ASN A 58 6.79 -14.93 -9.01
C ASN A 58 5.50 -14.76 -8.20
N GLN A 59 4.41 -14.42 -8.86
CA GLN A 59 3.10 -14.24 -8.23
C GLN A 59 3.17 -13.23 -7.08
N VAL A 60 3.80 -12.09 -7.34
CA VAL A 60 3.94 -11.04 -6.36
C VAL A 60 3.44 -9.72 -6.91
N TYR A 61 3.10 -8.81 -6.00
CA TYR A 61 2.73 -7.45 -6.35
C TYR A 61 3.90 -6.52 -6.05
N LYS A 62 4.10 -5.55 -6.92
CA LYS A 62 5.17 -4.57 -6.75
C LYS A 62 4.59 -3.17 -6.86
N THR A 63 5.11 -2.27 -6.05
CA THR A 63 4.71 -0.88 -6.10
C THR A 63 5.37 -0.21 -7.29
N THR A 64 4.56 0.49 -8.08
CA THR A 64 5.05 1.20 -9.26
C THR A 64 5.70 2.52 -8.88
N SER A 65 6.29 3.19 -9.87
CA SER A 65 6.82 4.54 -9.65
C SER A 65 5.73 5.48 -9.15
N LYS A 66 4.53 5.35 -9.72
CA LYS A 66 3.39 6.15 -9.27
C LYS A 66 3.02 5.84 -7.84
N GLY A 67 3.09 4.55 -7.47
CA GLY A 67 2.85 4.14 -6.10
C GLY A 67 3.88 4.72 -5.14
N MET A 68 5.13 4.80 -5.58
CA MET A 68 6.16 5.41 -4.76
C MET A 68 5.90 6.89 -4.55
N GLN A 69 5.43 7.58 -5.58
CA GLN A 69 5.06 8.98 -5.44
C GLN A 69 3.95 9.17 -4.42
N TYR A 70 2.97 8.26 -4.45
CA TYR A 70 1.90 8.29 -3.46
C TYR A 70 2.46 8.15 -2.05
N LEU A 71 3.37 7.22 -1.84
CA LEU A 71 3.97 7.00 -0.54
C LEU A 71 4.76 8.22 -0.08
N ASP A 72 5.49 8.85 -0.99
CA ASP A 72 6.24 10.04 -0.64
C ASP A 72 5.33 11.16 -0.18
N LEU A 73 4.23 11.36 -0.91
CA LEU A 73 3.26 12.39 -0.52
C LEU A 73 2.63 12.06 0.82
N TYR A 74 2.26 10.82 1.01
CA TYR A 74 1.64 10.38 2.25
C TYR A 74 2.56 10.61 3.43
N ASN A 75 3.83 10.25 3.30
CA ASN A 75 4.79 10.40 4.36
C ASN A 75 5.09 11.86 4.66
N ASN A 76 5.15 12.68 3.62
CA ASN A 76 5.37 14.12 3.82
C ASN A 76 4.23 14.76 4.58
N ILE A 77 3.00 14.41 4.22
CA ILE A 77 1.83 14.95 4.90
C ILE A 77 1.82 14.52 6.35
N ASP A 78 2.15 13.26 6.59
CA ASP A 78 2.20 12.74 7.96
C ASP A 78 3.25 13.46 8.80
N GLU A 79 4.40 13.71 8.20
CA GLU A 79 5.48 14.44 8.88
C GLU A 79 5.05 15.86 9.23
N LEU A 80 4.40 16.52 8.28
CA LEU A 80 3.94 17.89 8.52
C LEU A 80 2.88 17.91 9.60
N SER A 81 1.98 16.95 9.59
CA SER A 81 0.96 16.85 10.63
C SER A 81 1.58 16.66 11.99
N SER A 82 2.57 15.77 12.08
CA SER A 82 3.27 15.55 13.34
C SER A 82 3.95 16.81 13.83
N THR A 83 4.54 17.56 12.92
CA THR A 83 5.23 18.79 13.27
C THR A 83 4.27 19.83 13.77
N THR A 84 3.12 19.96 13.14
CA THR A 84 2.17 21.00 13.49
C THR A 84 1.42 20.71 14.78
N THR A 85 1.39 19.47 15.21
CA THR A 85 0.68 19.12 16.44
C THR A 85 1.49 19.34 17.70
N LYS A 86 2.70 19.74 17.56
CA LYS A 86 3.57 19.99 18.72
C LYS A 86 3.29 21.34 19.42
#